data_86a31d4e49e1f20e60aef81ef1a2ecf0
#
_entry.id   86a31d4e49e1f20e60aef81ef1a2ecf0
#
_cell.length_a   1.000
_cell.length_b   1.000
_cell.length_c   1.000
_cell.angle_alpha   90.00
_cell.angle_beta   90.00
_cell.angle_gamma   90.00
#
_symmetry.space_group_name_H-M   'P 1'
#
loop_
_entity.id
_entity.type
_entity.pdbx_description
1 polymer ?
#
loop_
_entity_poly.entity_id
_entity_poly.type
_entity_poly.pdbx_seq_one_letter_code
_entity_poly.pdbx_strand_id
1 'polypeptide(L)'
;MADITDLTGVISTLGIFIDNGTTGSPDWQYACAINSRSFNETRNEQTTTVVAQCGPGAPVETWRTAGPRDWTIQGEAALELEAFAMLRNWMEVGDQKKVRVVYYSGDKNELQAVGYYEGAGVLLGLSINQPDGNNIPSATINISKGAGSMPWTAGAPA
;
A
#
# COMPACT_ATOMS: atom_id res chain seq x y z
N MET A 1 25.66 10.33 19.20
CA MET A 1 24.68 9.39 18.68
C MET A 1 23.35 9.79 19.24
N ALA A 2 22.40 10.18 18.40
CA ALA A 2 21.05 10.45 18.88
C ALA A 2 20.44 9.11 19.35
N ASP A 3 19.90 9.14 20.55
CA ASP A 3 19.21 7.98 21.13
C ASP A 3 17.93 7.73 20.31
N ILE A 4 17.87 6.59 19.63
CA ILE A 4 16.75 6.22 18.74
C ILE A 4 15.50 5.82 19.55
N THR A 5 15.46 6.12 20.83
CA THR A 5 14.31 5.80 21.69
C THR A 5 13.16 6.80 21.55
N ASP A 6 13.41 8.00 21.05
CA ASP A 6 12.37 8.99 20.77
C ASP A 6 11.96 8.97 19.28
N LEU A 7 10.88 8.28 18.99
CA LEU A 7 10.32 8.16 17.64
C LEU A 7 9.26 9.21 17.31
N THR A 8 9.15 10.28 18.09
CA THR A 8 8.13 11.32 17.92
C THR A 8 8.25 12.14 16.63
N GLY A 9 9.40 12.18 16.02
CA GLY A 9 9.62 12.90 14.76
C GLY A 9 9.83 12.01 13.55
N VAL A 10 9.63 10.70 13.69
CA VAL A 10 9.94 9.71 12.66
C VAL A 10 8.71 8.85 12.39
N ILE A 11 8.53 8.48 11.12
CA ILE A 11 7.53 7.45 10.78
C ILE A 11 8.02 6.11 11.35
N SER A 12 7.31 5.61 12.35
CA SER A 12 7.72 4.43 13.12
C SER A 12 6.99 3.15 12.68
N THR A 13 5.79 3.27 12.16
CA THR A 13 5.02 2.10 11.71
C THR A 13 4.01 2.46 10.63
N LEU A 14 3.61 1.43 9.92
CA LEU A 14 2.65 1.47 8.83
C LEU A 14 1.46 0.58 9.20
N GLY A 15 0.26 1.12 9.12
CA GLY A 15 -0.98 0.37 9.30
C GLY A 15 -1.70 0.17 7.99
N ILE A 16 -2.15 -1.05 7.72
CA ILE A 16 -2.95 -1.37 6.55
C ILE A 16 -4.34 -1.79 7.01
N PHE A 17 -5.34 -1.08 6.51
CA PHE A 17 -6.75 -1.34 6.79
C PHE A 17 -7.47 -1.67 5.49
N ILE A 18 -8.35 -2.65 5.55
CA ILE A 18 -9.17 -3.10 4.43
C ILE A 18 -10.63 -2.90 4.81
N ASP A 19 -11.38 -2.26 3.93
CA ASP A 19 -12.82 -2.09 4.12
C ASP A 19 -13.55 -3.38 3.73
N ASN A 20 -14.11 -4.05 4.70
CA ASN A 20 -14.93 -5.25 4.51
C ASN A 20 -16.44 -4.96 4.64
N GLY A 21 -16.82 -3.70 4.70
CA GLY A 21 -18.21 -3.27 4.79
C GLY A 21 -18.92 -3.24 3.44
N THR A 22 -20.13 -2.68 3.49
CA THR A 22 -20.96 -2.44 2.31
C THR A 22 -20.92 -0.98 1.91
N THR A 23 -21.38 -0.68 0.70
CA THR A 23 -21.48 0.70 0.21
C THR A 23 -22.29 1.58 1.18
N GLY A 24 -21.69 2.64 1.68
CA GLY A 24 -22.30 3.55 2.64
C GLY A 24 -22.15 3.15 4.11
N SER A 25 -21.62 1.97 4.39
CA SER A 25 -21.32 1.49 5.75
C SER A 25 -19.96 0.79 5.78
N PRO A 26 -18.86 1.57 5.77
CA PRO A 26 -17.52 1.00 5.78
C PRO A 26 -17.24 0.28 7.11
N ASP A 27 -16.59 -0.87 7.00
CA ASP A 27 -16.09 -1.66 8.11
C ASP A 27 -14.58 -1.85 7.94
N TRP A 28 -13.81 -0.97 8.54
CA TRP A 28 -12.36 -0.96 8.43
C TRP A 28 -11.75 -2.00 9.35
N GLN A 29 -11.20 -3.03 8.75
CA GLN A 29 -10.50 -4.08 9.47
C GLN A 29 -8.99 -3.90 9.32
N TYR A 30 -8.30 -3.86 10.45
CA TYR A 30 -6.85 -3.85 10.47
C TYR A 30 -6.32 -5.21 10.02
N ALA A 31 -5.41 -5.20 9.07
CA ALA A 31 -4.77 -6.41 8.60
C ALA A 31 -3.70 -6.88 9.61
N CYS A 32 -4.17 -7.33 10.78
CA CYS A 32 -3.34 -7.75 11.92
C CYS A 32 -2.37 -8.87 11.57
N ALA A 33 -2.76 -9.70 10.64
CA ALA A 33 -1.95 -10.83 10.22
C ALA A 33 -0.70 -10.44 9.41
N ILE A 34 -0.60 -9.19 8.94
CA ILE A 34 0.53 -8.74 8.12
C ILE A 34 1.65 -8.24 9.03
N ASN A 35 2.65 -9.09 9.26
CA ASN A 35 3.81 -8.75 10.09
C ASN A 35 4.88 -7.93 9.36
N SER A 36 5.13 -8.26 8.10
CA SER A 36 6.02 -7.52 7.22
C SER A 36 5.20 -6.80 6.16
N ARG A 37 5.32 -5.48 6.11
CA ARG A 37 4.48 -4.63 5.26
C ARG A 37 5.34 -3.75 4.40
N SER A 38 5.02 -3.68 3.12
CA SER A 38 5.59 -2.69 2.23
C SER A 38 4.50 -2.03 1.39
N PHE A 39 4.58 -0.72 1.29
CA PHE A 39 3.78 0.09 0.41
C PHE A 39 4.70 0.78 -0.58
N ASN A 40 4.58 0.41 -1.85
CA ASN A 40 5.42 0.93 -2.91
C ASN A 40 4.61 1.79 -3.85
N GLU A 41 5.07 3.02 -4.05
CA GLU A 41 4.50 3.94 -5.03
C GLU A 41 5.48 4.14 -6.17
N THR A 42 4.97 4.10 -7.39
CA THR A 42 5.76 4.30 -8.60
C THR A 42 5.05 5.22 -9.58
N ARG A 43 5.83 5.89 -10.41
CA ARG A 43 5.35 6.57 -11.60
C ARG A 43 6.16 6.10 -12.80
N ASN A 44 5.47 5.79 -13.86
CA ASN A 44 6.15 5.49 -15.12
C ASN A 44 6.72 6.76 -15.71
N GLU A 45 7.92 6.66 -16.26
CA GLU A 45 8.54 7.73 -17.02
C GLU A 45 7.90 7.81 -18.40
N GLN A 46 7.50 9.01 -18.79
CA GLN A 46 7.10 9.32 -20.17
C GLN A 46 8.15 10.20 -20.81
N THR A 47 8.71 9.74 -21.91
CA THR A 47 9.72 10.46 -22.69
C THR A 47 9.11 11.00 -23.96
N THR A 48 9.34 12.28 -24.23
CA THR A 48 8.96 12.94 -25.48
C THR A 48 10.20 13.60 -26.09
N THR A 49 10.45 13.31 -27.34
CA THR A 49 11.53 13.97 -28.09
C THR A 49 10.99 15.20 -28.77
N VAL A 50 11.57 16.33 -28.47
CA VAL A 50 11.16 17.64 -28.98
C VAL A 50 12.31 18.28 -29.75
N VAL A 51 12.00 18.83 -30.89
CA VAL A 51 12.97 19.67 -31.63
C VAL A 51 12.86 21.08 -31.07
N ALA A 52 13.89 21.54 -30.42
CA ALA A 52 13.91 22.84 -29.71
C ALA A 52 13.79 24.04 -30.66
N GLN A 53 14.20 23.89 -31.90
CA GLN A 53 14.11 24.92 -32.93
C GLN A 53 13.86 24.31 -34.31
N CYS A 54 13.03 24.92 -35.12
CA CYS A 54 12.85 24.53 -36.50
C CYS A 54 13.99 25.02 -37.36
N GLY A 55 14.89 24.11 -37.80
CA GLY A 55 15.97 24.41 -38.70
C GLY A 55 16.87 23.22 -38.98
N PRO A 56 17.63 23.25 -40.09
CA PRO A 56 18.59 22.20 -40.37
C PRO A 56 19.67 22.13 -39.28
N GLY A 57 19.87 20.95 -38.71
CA GLY A 57 20.84 20.75 -37.62
C GLY A 57 20.38 21.23 -36.25
N ALA A 58 19.08 21.48 -36.06
CA ALA A 58 18.54 21.84 -34.75
C ALA A 58 18.72 20.69 -33.74
N PRO A 59 19.13 21.00 -32.49
CA PRO A 59 19.31 19.99 -31.47
C PRO A 59 17.97 19.37 -31.08
N VAL A 60 17.98 18.06 -30.86
CA VAL A 60 16.85 17.30 -30.38
C VAL A 60 16.99 17.15 -28.88
N GLU A 61 15.95 17.56 -28.14
CA GLU A 61 15.90 17.43 -26.69
C GLU A 61 14.92 16.33 -26.29
N THR A 62 15.31 15.58 -25.29
CA THR A 62 14.44 14.56 -24.70
C THR A 62 13.89 15.08 -23.37
N TRP A 63 12.59 15.27 -23.35
CA TRP A 63 11.88 15.67 -22.13
C TRP A 63 11.31 14.44 -21.43
N ARG A 64 11.46 14.43 -20.11
CA ARG A 64 10.92 13.41 -19.25
C ARG A 64 9.83 13.96 -18.38
N THR A 65 8.68 13.32 -18.39
CA THR A 65 7.55 13.65 -17.54
C THR A 65 7.14 12.45 -16.71
N ALA A 66 6.63 12.70 -15.52
CA ALA A 66 6.09 11.64 -14.69
C ALA A 66 4.73 11.19 -15.22
N GLY A 67 4.60 9.91 -15.46
CA GLY A 67 3.36 9.27 -15.88
C GLY A 67 2.36 9.06 -14.73
N PRO A 68 1.31 8.27 -14.96
CA PRO A 68 0.35 7.92 -13.94
C PRO A 68 1.01 7.28 -12.71
N ARG A 69 0.46 7.59 -11.55
CA ARG A 69 0.88 7.00 -10.29
C ARG A 69 0.30 5.60 -10.14
N ASP A 70 1.13 4.67 -9.75
CA ASP A 70 0.75 3.31 -9.41
C ASP A 70 1.24 2.96 -8.00
N TRP A 71 0.61 1.99 -7.37
CA TRP A 71 1.01 1.54 -6.05
C TRP A 71 0.71 0.07 -5.83
N THR A 72 1.52 -0.55 -4.98
CA THR A 72 1.35 -1.93 -4.55
C THR A 72 1.57 -2.04 -3.04
N ILE A 73 0.81 -2.93 -2.41
CA ILE A 73 1.01 -3.33 -1.02
C ILE A 73 1.41 -4.79 -1.03
N GLN A 74 2.51 -5.08 -0.38
CA GLN A 74 3.00 -6.44 -0.21
C GLN A 74 3.20 -6.70 1.28
N GLY A 75 2.99 -7.93 1.70
CA GLY A 75 3.21 -8.30 3.07
C GLY A 75 3.21 -9.79 3.29
N GLU A 76 3.86 -10.20 4.36
CA GLU A 76 3.81 -11.55 4.90
C GLU A 76 3.00 -11.55 6.18
N ALA A 77 2.17 -12.55 6.33
CA ALA A 77 1.22 -12.66 7.41
C ALA A 77 1.28 -14.04 8.06
N ALA A 78 1.16 -14.08 9.37
CA ALA A 78 0.71 -15.30 10.04
C ALA A 78 -0.79 -15.48 9.76
N LEU A 79 -1.22 -16.70 9.49
CA LEU A 79 -2.62 -16.96 9.17
C LEU A 79 -3.47 -16.95 10.44
N GLU A 80 -4.08 -15.82 10.72
CA GLU A 80 -5.20 -15.74 11.63
C GLU A 80 -6.49 -16.15 10.91
N LEU A 81 -7.36 -16.87 11.59
CA LEU A 81 -8.54 -17.50 10.96
C LEU A 81 -9.48 -16.48 10.31
N GLU A 82 -9.76 -15.37 10.98
CA GLU A 82 -10.64 -14.31 10.46
C GLU A 82 -10.03 -13.57 9.26
N ALA A 83 -8.74 -13.22 9.37
CA ALA A 83 -8.01 -12.59 8.28
C ALA A 83 -7.90 -13.50 7.06
N PHE A 84 -7.65 -14.78 7.27
CA PHE A 84 -7.63 -15.78 6.21
C PHE A 84 -8.98 -15.87 5.50
N ALA A 85 -10.08 -15.94 6.24
CA ALA A 85 -11.42 -16.02 5.65
C ALA A 85 -11.74 -14.80 4.79
N MET A 86 -11.39 -13.60 5.27
CA MET A 86 -11.56 -12.35 4.52
C MET A 86 -10.72 -12.32 3.23
N LEU A 87 -9.46 -12.66 3.32
CA LEU A 87 -8.54 -12.64 2.16
C LEU A 87 -8.94 -13.70 1.13
N ARG A 88 -9.33 -14.89 1.57
CA ARG A 88 -9.79 -15.94 0.68
C ARG A 88 -11.06 -15.54 -0.06
N ASN A 89 -12.03 -15.00 0.66
CA ASN A 89 -13.27 -14.52 0.06
C ASN A 89 -13.01 -13.39 -0.95
N TRP A 90 -12.13 -12.45 -0.61
CA TRP A 90 -11.74 -11.39 -1.53
C TRP A 90 -11.07 -11.93 -2.79
N MET A 91 -10.18 -12.93 -2.65
CA MET A 91 -9.52 -13.57 -3.79
C MET A 91 -10.50 -14.32 -4.69
N GLU A 92 -11.49 -14.97 -4.13
CA GLU A 92 -12.53 -15.70 -4.90
C GLU A 92 -13.48 -14.78 -5.63
N VAL A 93 -13.91 -13.69 -5.02
CA VAL A 93 -14.82 -12.70 -5.61
C VAL A 93 -14.12 -11.82 -6.63
N GLY A 94 -12.88 -11.43 -6.36
CA GLY A 94 -12.07 -10.60 -7.25
C GLY A 94 -12.55 -9.16 -7.40
N ASP A 95 -13.34 -8.66 -6.46
CA ASP A 95 -13.82 -7.28 -6.45
C ASP A 95 -12.75 -6.29 -5.97
N GLN A 96 -13.04 -5.01 -6.14
CA GLN A 96 -12.22 -3.94 -5.59
C GLN A 96 -12.71 -3.59 -4.19
N LYS A 97 -11.77 -3.51 -3.26
CA LYS A 97 -12.04 -3.03 -1.89
C LYS A 97 -11.26 -1.77 -1.63
N LYS A 98 -11.81 -0.89 -0.80
CA LYS A 98 -11.06 0.26 -0.31
C LYS A 98 -9.97 -0.21 0.65
N VAL A 99 -8.78 0.32 0.42
CA VAL A 99 -7.61 0.07 1.25
C VAL A 99 -7.11 1.39 1.79
N ARG A 100 -6.74 1.40 3.03
CA ARG A 100 -6.21 2.56 3.72
C ARG A 100 -4.83 2.22 4.26
N VAL A 101 -3.85 3.05 3.93
CA VAL A 101 -2.48 2.93 4.43
C VAL A 101 -2.21 4.10 5.34
N VAL A 102 -2.09 3.84 6.62
CA VAL A 102 -1.91 4.87 7.66
C VAL A 102 -0.47 4.88 8.13
N TYR A 103 0.11 6.07 8.16
CA TYR A 103 1.46 6.28 8.68
C TYR A 103 1.36 6.76 10.13
N TYR A 104 2.08 6.08 11.00
CA TYR A 104 2.14 6.43 12.42
C TYR A 104 3.53 6.90 12.81
N SER A 105 3.57 7.84 13.74
CA SER A 105 4.78 8.24 14.45
C SER A 105 4.63 7.96 15.94
N GLY A 106 5.76 7.87 16.66
CA GLY A 106 5.79 7.65 18.10
C GLY A 106 6.10 6.22 18.49
N ASP A 107 6.13 5.99 19.80
CA ASP A 107 6.39 4.69 20.40
C ASP A 107 5.17 3.78 20.35
N LYS A 108 5.39 2.48 20.57
CA LYS A 108 4.34 1.46 20.54
C LYS A 108 3.12 1.78 21.40
N ASN A 109 3.31 2.51 22.49
CA ASN A 109 2.25 2.85 23.44
C ASN A 109 1.59 4.21 23.16
N GLU A 110 2.20 5.04 22.31
CA GLU A 110 1.77 6.40 21.99
C GLU A 110 1.83 6.68 20.50
N LEU A 111 1.24 5.79 19.69
CA LEU A 111 1.18 5.97 18.24
C LEU A 111 0.21 7.09 17.87
N GLN A 112 0.69 8.03 17.06
CA GLN A 112 -0.11 9.11 16.49
C GLN A 112 -0.12 8.99 14.97
N ALA A 113 -1.31 9.03 14.38
CA ALA A 113 -1.46 9.02 12.94
C ALA A 113 -0.99 10.34 12.34
N VAL A 114 -0.03 10.28 11.45
CA VAL A 114 0.49 11.43 10.70
C VAL A 114 -0.42 11.76 9.53
N GLY A 115 -0.92 10.73 8.87
CA GLY A 115 -1.78 10.84 7.72
C GLY A 115 -1.98 9.48 7.07
N TYR A 116 -2.78 9.45 6.03
CA TYR A 116 -3.10 8.21 5.36
C TYR A 116 -3.39 8.39 3.87
N TYR A 117 -3.17 7.31 3.14
CA TYR A 117 -3.67 7.12 1.78
C TYR A 117 -4.92 6.24 1.81
N GLU A 118 -5.90 6.59 1.00
CA GLU A 118 -7.11 5.78 0.82
C GLU A 118 -7.43 5.64 -0.65
N GLY A 119 -7.64 4.43 -1.10
CA GLY A 119 -7.96 4.15 -2.50
C GLY A 119 -8.47 2.73 -2.71
N ALA A 120 -8.96 2.47 -3.91
CA ALA A 120 -9.41 1.14 -4.30
C ALA A 120 -8.23 0.24 -4.63
N GLY A 121 -8.24 -0.97 -4.09
CA GLY A 121 -7.24 -2.00 -4.35
C GLY A 121 -7.86 -3.31 -4.80
N VAL A 122 -7.07 -4.10 -5.47
CA VAL A 122 -7.41 -5.46 -5.91
C VAL A 122 -6.40 -6.43 -5.34
N LEU A 123 -6.87 -7.51 -4.75
CA LEU A 123 -6.01 -8.58 -4.28
C LEU A 123 -5.61 -9.46 -5.47
N LEU A 124 -4.36 -9.38 -5.89
CA LEU A 124 -3.83 -10.12 -7.04
C LEU A 124 -3.06 -11.38 -6.67
N GLY A 125 -2.58 -11.47 -5.44
CA GLY A 125 -1.79 -12.61 -5.00
C GLY A 125 -2.09 -12.98 -3.55
N LEU A 126 -2.33 -14.26 -3.33
CA LEU A 126 -2.42 -14.87 -2.01
C LEU A 126 -1.71 -16.22 -2.07
N SER A 127 -0.53 -16.29 -1.48
CA SER A 127 0.25 -17.53 -1.40
C SER A 127 0.34 -17.99 0.04
N ILE A 128 0.09 -19.27 0.26
CA ILE A 128 0.18 -19.89 1.58
C ILE A 128 1.32 -20.89 1.53
N ASN A 129 2.26 -20.75 2.43
CA ASN A 129 3.44 -21.62 2.52
C ASN A 129 3.61 -22.17 3.92
N GLN A 130 3.79 -23.48 4.00
CA GLN A 130 4.17 -24.17 5.23
C GLN A 130 5.47 -24.94 4.95
N PRO A 131 6.63 -24.46 5.44
CA PRO A 131 7.93 -25.08 5.14
C PRO A 131 8.04 -26.51 5.62
N ASP A 132 7.45 -26.83 6.76
CA ASP A 132 7.34 -28.18 7.29
C ASP A 132 6.12 -28.31 8.22
N GLY A 133 5.79 -29.52 8.64
CA GLY A 133 4.61 -29.80 9.47
C GLY A 133 4.66 -29.25 10.89
N ASN A 134 5.80 -28.75 11.34
CA ASN A 134 6.00 -28.18 12.68
C ASN A 134 5.93 -26.64 12.72
N ASN A 135 5.96 -25.99 11.55
CA ASN A 135 5.90 -24.55 11.43
C ASN A 135 4.48 -24.05 11.13
N ILE A 136 4.15 -22.90 11.69
CA ILE A 136 2.89 -22.22 11.39
C ILE A 136 2.94 -21.76 9.92
N PRO A 137 1.88 -22.01 9.14
CA PRO A 137 1.78 -21.51 7.77
C PRO A 137 1.87 -19.98 7.73
N SER A 138 2.58 -19.47 6.75
CA SER A 138 2.63 -18.04 6.43
C SER A 138 1.92 -17.77 5.12
N ALA A 139 1.32 -16.60 5.01
CA ALA A 139 0.73 -16.11 3.78
C ALA A 139 1.50 -14.90 3.26
N THR A 140 1.72 -14.87 1.96
CA THR A 140 2.21 -13.68 1.25
C THR A 140 1.06 -13.10 0.45
N ILE A 141 0.82 -11.80 0.63
CA ILE A 141 -0.24 -11.08 -0.06
C ILE A 141 0.31 -9.99 -0.96
N ASN A 142 -0.39 -9.77 -2.06
CA ASN A 142 -0.08 -8.69 -3.01
C ASN A 142 -1.38 -7.99 -3.40
N ILE A 143 -1.48 -6.73 -3.01
CA ILE A 143 -2.60 -5.85 -3.34
C ILE A 143 -2.08 -4.77 -4.28
N SER A 144 -2.74 -4.60 -5.40
CA SER A 144 -2.39 -3.59 -6.40
C SER A 144 -3.49 -2.54 -6.54
N LYS A 145 -3.11 -1.42 -7.11
CA LYS A 145 -4.04 -0.32 -7.40
C LYS A 145 -5.24 -0.82 -8.22
N GLY A 146 -6.43 -0.46 -7.77
CA GLY A 146 -7.67 -0.57 -8.51
C GLY A 146 -8.02 0.72 -9.26
N ALA A 147 -9.30 0.97 -9.41
CA ALA A 147 -9.78 2.18 -10.07
C ALA A 147 -9.64 3.44 -9.20
N GLY A 148 -9.44 4.57 -9.85
CA GLY A 148 -9.39 5.86 -9.18
C GLY A 148 -8.02 6.25 -8.61
N SER A 149 -8.01 7.33 -7.88
CA SER A 149 -6.81 7.87 -7.23
C SER A 149 -6.73 7.43 -5.77
N MET A 150 -5.54 7.56 -5.20
CA MET A 150 -5.28 7.32 -3.79
C MET A 150 -4.70 8.60 -3.18
N PRO A 151 -5.55 9.57 -2.80
CA PRO A 151 -5.11 10.84 -2.27
C PRO A 151 -4.55 10.69 -0.85
N TRP A 152 -3.62 11.58 -0.51
CA TRP A 152 -3.13 11.74 0.84
C TRP A 152 -4.07 12.62 1.67
N THR A 153 -4.35 12.21 2.87
CA THR A 153 -5.07 13.00 3.88
C THR A 153 -4.22 13.08 5.14
N ALA A 154 -3.98 14.31 5.60
CA ALA A 154 -3.24 14.53 6.84
C ALA A 154 -4.11 14.25 8.06
N GLY A 155 -3.50 13.71 9.11
CA GLY A 155 -4.16 13.44 10.39
C GLY A 155 -4.71 12.01 10.49
N ALA A 156 -5.47 11.79 11.56
CA ALA A 156 -6.06 10.48 11.82
C ALA A 156 -7.26 10.21 10.90
N PRO A 157 -7.44 8.98 10.45
CA PRO A 157 -8.64 8.61 9.70
C PRO A 157 -9.88 8.66 10.60
N ALA A 158 -10.95 9.10 10.00
CA ALA A 158 -12.25 9.09 10.67
C ALA A 158 -12.83 7.69 10.80
#